data_4c3edc63411b78801b686c0cb6a91f5c
#
_entry.id   4c3edc63411b78801b686c0cb6a91f5c
#
_cell.length_a   1.000
_cell.length_b   1.000
_cell.length_c   1.000
_cell.angle_alpha   90.00
_cell.angle_beta   90.00
_cell.angle_gamma   90.00
#
_symmetry.space_group_name_H-M   'P 1'
#
loop_
_entity.id
_entity.type
_entity.pdbx_description
1 polymer ?
#
loop_
_entity_poly.entity_id
_entity_poly.type
_entity_poly.pdbx_seq_one_letter_code
_entity_poly.pdbx_strand_id
1 'polypeptide(L)'
;SDLHEALSKRVNPLAASVGSNFTLECDVANDADLDLVFAKIKHTWGHLDFVVHAIAYSDKNELKGRYADTTRQNFLETMDISCFSFTNVARRATALMGTGGSLITLSYLGSVRTIPNYNVMGVAKAALEASVRYLAADLGPRGIRVNALSPGPMRTLAGSAIADARYVYRYSENNSPLARNIENREVGDAGIFLASNLSSGVTGEVHYVCLLYTSDAADDDV
;
A
#
# COMPACT_ATOMS: atom_id res chain seq x y z
N SER A 1 24.20 0.49 -6.38
CA SER A 1 24.89 -0.34 -5.36
C SER A 1 24.54 0.07 -3.94
N ASP A 2 24.55 1.35 -3.57
CA ASP A 2 24.33 1.81 -2.18
C ASP A 2 22.89 1.61 -1.68
N LEU A 3 21.89 1.80 -2.53
CA LEU A 3 20.48 1.60 -2.17
C LEU A 3 20.19 0.13 -1.88
N HIS A 4 20.72 -0.76 -2.65
CA HIS A 4 20.65 -2.21 -2.54
C HIS A 4 21.15 -2.72 -1.19
N GLU A 5 22.37 -2.34 -0.85
CA GLU A 5 22.99 -2.72 0.41
C GLU A 5 22.25 -2.14 1.62
N ALA A 6 21.74 -0.89 1.50
CA ALA A 6 20.94 -0.26 2.53
C ALA A 6 19.58 -0.95 2.76
N LEU A 7 18.92 -1.41 1.68
CA LEU A 7 17.68 -2.17 1.76
C LEU A 7 17.91 -3.55 2.37
N SER A 8 18.92 -4.28 1.90
CA SER A 8 19.26 -5.61 2.44
C SER A 8 19.58 -5.58 3.92
N LYS A 9 20.30 -4.57 4.41
CA LYS A 9 20.59 -4.38 5.84
C LYS A 9 19.33 -4.18 6.70
N ARG A 10 18.22 -3.75 6.11
CA ARG A 10 16.94 -3.56 6.82
C ARG A 10 16.00 -4.74 6.65
N VAL A 11 15.88 -5.25 5.42
CA VAL A 11 14.93 -6.32 5.08
C VAL A 11 15.34 -7.65 5.68
N ASN A 12 16.62 -8.02 5.58
CA ASN A 12 17.08 -9.33 6.05
C ASN A 12 16.86 -9.58 7.56
N PRO A 13 17.16 -8.63 8.48
CA PRO A 13 16.85 -8.81 9.88
C PRO A 13 15.34 -8.91 10.16
N LEU A 14 14.51 -8.15 9.44
CA LEU A 14 13.06 -8.21 9.58
C LEU A 14 12.52 -9.56 9.10
N ALA A 15 12.97 -10.05 7.95
CA ALA A 15 12.61 -11.36 7.44
C ALA A 15 13.01 -12.47 8.41
N ALA A 16 14.22 -12.41 8.93
CA ALA A 16 14.72 -13.38 9.91
C ALA A 16 13.88 -13.37 11.21
N SER A 17 13.42 -12.18 11.66
CA SER A 17 12.60 -12.05 12.87
C SER A 17 11.24 -12.74 12.77
N VAL A 18 10.75 -12.96 11.56
CA VAL A 18 9.51 -13.70 11.28
C VAL A 18 9.77 -15.11 10.69
N GLY A 19 11.02 -15.58 10.79
CA GLY A 19 11.41 -16.91 10.33
C GLY A 19 11.48 -17.06 8.81
N SER A 20 11.49 -15.98 8.05
CA SER A 20 11.61 -16.00 6.59
C SER A 20 13.08 -15.89 6.16
N ASN A 21 13.49 -16.81 5.29
CA ASN A 21 14.77 -16.75 4.58
C ASN A 21 14.60 -16.51 3.07
N PHE A 22 13.38 -16.17 2.65
CA PHE A 22 13.02 -15.92 1.26
C PHE A 22 12.88 -14.42 1.04
N THR A 23 13.96 -13.80 0.64
CA THR A 23 14.01 -12.38 0.25
C THR A 23 14.57 -12.26 -1.15
N LEU A 24 13.94 -11.44 -1.98
CA LEU A 24 14.33 -11.20 -3.37
C LEU A 24 14.37 -9.71 -3.62
N GLU A 25 15.32 -9.30 -4.43
CA GLU A 25 15.37 -7.96 -4.97
C GLU A 25 14.42 -7.84 -6.13
N CYS A 26 13.72 -6.70 -6.21
CA CYS A 26 12.77 -6.43 -7.27
C CYS A 26 12.55 -4.93 -7.44
N ASP A 27 12.80 -4.42 -8.62
CA ASP A 27 12.26 -3.13 -9.05
C ASP A 27 10.91 -3.36 -9.72
N VAL A 28 9.84 -2.87 -9.12
CA VAL A 28 8.48 -3.07 -9.65
C VAL A 28 8.19 -2.29 -10.93
N ALA A 29 9.05 -1.34 -11.29
CA ALA A 29 9.02 -0.65 -12.58
C ALA A 29 9.72 -1.47 -13.69
N ASN A 30 10.39 -2.57 -13.33
CA ASN A 30 11.09 -3.46 -14.27
C ASN A 30 10.33 -4.79 -14.41
N ASP A 31 9.71 -5.02 -15.56
CA ASP A 31 8.98 -6.25 -15.85
C ASP A 31 9.85 -7.52 -15.72
N ALA A 32 11.12 -7.45 -16.10
CA ALA A 32 12.04 -8.59 -16.03
C ALA A 32 12.32 -9.00 -14.57
N ASP A 33 12.44 -8.03 -13.66
CA ASP A 33 12.60 -8.29 -12.23
C ASP A 33 11.36 -8.99 -11.65
N LEU A 34 10.17 -8.48 -11.99
CA LEU A 34 8.91 -9.10 -11.59
C LEU A 34 8.81 -10.53 -12.13
N ASP A 35 9.17 -10.77 -13.38
CA ASP A 35 9.14 -12.12 -13.99
C ASP A 35 10.08 -13.07 -13.26
N LEU A 36 11.27 -12.63 -12.90
CA LEU A 36 12.24 -13.43 -12.11
C LEU A 36 11.71 -13.75 -10.71
N VAL A 37 11.12 -12.77 -10.02
CA VAL A 37 10.53 -12.96 -8.70
C VAL A 37 9.40 -13.99 -8.75
N PHE A 38 8.46 -13.87 -9.69
CA PHE A 38 7.34 -14.79 -9.79
C PHE A 38 7.75 -16.19 -10.28
N ALA A 39 8.79 -16.29 -11.13
CA ALA A 39 9.39 -17.57 -11.48
C ALA A 39 10.01 -18.26 -10.25
N LYS A 40 10.69 -17.51 -9.40
CA LYS A 40 11.28 -18.03 -8.17
C LYS A 40 10.22 -18.46 -7.15
N ILE A 41 9.14 -17.67 -6.99
CA ILE A 41 7.99 -18.03 -6.15
C ILE A 41 7.36 -19.35 -6.65
N LYS A 42 7.10 -19.45 -7.95
CA LYS A 42 6.56 -20.66 -8.56
C LYS A 42 7.44 -21.89 -8.30
N HIS A 43 8.75 -21.74 -8.45
CA HIS A 43 9.69 -22.83 -8.21
C HIS A 43 9.74 -23.25 -6.74
N THR A 44 9.64 -22.31 -5.81
CA THR A 44 9.84 -22.54 -4.37
C THR A 44 8.55 -22.98 -3.67
N TRP A 45 7.43 -22.35 -3.97
CA TRP A 45 6.15 -22.56 -3.27
C TRP A 45 5.08 -23.23 -4.15
N GLY A 46 5.16 -23.10 -5.46
CA GLY A 46 4.21 -23.67 -6.40
C GLY A 46 2.90 -22.89 -6.54
N HIS A 47 2.41 -22.28 -5.46
CA HIS A 47 1.19 -21.47 -5.47
C HIS A 47 1.28 -20.27 -4.49
N LEU A 48 0.29 -19.38 -4.57
CA LEU A 48 0.10 -18.25 -3.68
C LEU A 48 -1.33 -18.22 -3.15
N ASP A 49 -1.48 -18.00 -1.84
CA ASP A 49 -2.77 -17.80 -1.18
C ASP A 49 -3.13 -16.31 -1.13
N PHE A 50 -2.15 -15.44 -0.91
CA PHE A 50 -2.34 -13.99 -0.87
C PHE A 50 -1.08 -13.23 -1.28
N VAL A 51 -1.29 -11.96 -1.61
CA VAL A 51 -0.21 -10.98 -1.83
C VAL A 51 -0.54 -9.69 -1.08
N VAL A 52 0.46 -9.14 -0.40
CA VAL A 52 0.41 -7.79 0.16
C VAL A 52 1.34 -6.89 -0.64
N HIS A 53 0.77 -5.94 -1.36
CA HIS A 53 1.49 -4.93 -2.11
C HIS A 53 1.60 -3.66 -1.27
N ALA A 54 2.76 -3.44 -0.66
CA ALA A 54 3.05 -2.32 0.23
C ALA A 54 4.13 -1.40 -0.37
N ILE A 55 3.91 -0.94 -1.59
CA ILE A 55 4.88 -0.21 -2.41
C ILE A 55 4.32 1.16 -2.78
N ALA A 56 5.13 2.19 -2.67
CA ALA A 56 4.85 3.52 -3.18
C ALA A 56 6.14 4.33 -3.32
N TYR A 57 6.20 5.17 -4.32
CA TYR A 57 7.30 6.10 -4.56
C TYR A 57 6.81 7.38 -5.22
N SER A 58 7.41 8.49 -4.84
CA SER A 58 7.36 9.79 -5.51
C SER A 58 8.58 10.61 -5.12
N ASP A 59 9.01 11.53 -5.95
CA ASP A 59 10.04 12.49 -5.54
C ASP A 59 9.51 13.33 -4.36
N LYS A 60 10.14 13.17 -3.19
CA LYS A 60 9.79 13.87 -1.96
C LYS A 60 9.84 15.40 -2.06
N ASN A 61 10.61 15.94 -3.01
CA ASN A 61 10.72 17.38 -3.22
C ASN A 61 9.46 17.93 -3.88
N GLU A 62 8.78 17.13 -4.71
CA GLU A 62 7.54 17.48 -5.40
C GLU A 62 6.28 17.16 -4.60
N LEU A 63 6.41 16.46 -3.48
CA LEU A 63 5.30 16.30 -2.54
C LEU A 63 4.97 17.59 -1.78
N LYS A 64 5.90 18.55 -1.79
CA LYS A 64 5.75 19.88 -1.18
C LYS A 64 5.35 20.92 -2.22
N GLY A 65 4.81 22.05 -1.75
CA GLY A 65 4.43 23.14 -2.63
C GLY A 65 3.09 22.90 -3.34
N ARG A 66 2.93 23.47 -4.51
CA ARG A 66 1.67 23.41 -5.27
C ARG A 66 1.60 22.12 -6.08
N TYR A 67 0.49 21.41 -5.99
CA TYR A 67 0.24 20.24 -6.83
C TYR A 67 0.34 20.55 -8.34
N ALA A 68 -0.10 21.77 -8.75
CA ALA A 68 -0.05 22.20 -10.15
C ALA A 68 1.38 22.27 -10.74
N ASP A 69 2.41 22.30 -9.88
CA ASP A 69 3.81 22.36 -10.29
C ASP A 69 4.44 20.96 -10.45
N THR A 70 3.67 19.89 -10.23
CA THR A 70 4.12 18.51 -10.43
C THR A 70 4.63 18.32 -11.86
N THR A 71 5.86 17.84 -11.99
CA THR A 71 6.44 17.55 -13.30
C THR A 71 5.81 16.33 -13.95
N ARG A 72 5.77 16.30 -15.29
CA ARG A 72 5.31 15.14 -16.05
C ARG A 72 6.10 13.88 -15.68
N GLN A 73 7.40 14.00 -15.50
CA GLN A 73 8.28 12.87 -15.16
C GLN A 73 7.88 12.26 -13.82
N ASN A 74 7.83 13.07 -12.75
CA ASN A 74 7.45 12.57 -11.44
C ASN A 74 6.01 12.05 -11.41
N PHE A 75 5.09 12.68 -12.15
CA PHE A 75 3.71 12.18 -12.28
C PHE A 75 3.69 10.76 -12.85
N LEU A 76 4.39 10.53 -13.97
CA LEU A 76 4.44 9.22 -14.61
C LEU A 76 5.11 8.16 -13.72
N GLU A 77 6.24 8.50 -13.11
CA GLU A 77 6.97 7.61 -12.21
C GLU A 77 6.17 7.26 -10.95
N THR A 78 5.50 8.26 -10.36
CA THR A 78 4.63 8.04 -9.21
C THR A 78 3.45 7.13 -9.55
N MET A 79 2.81 7.34 -10.70
CA MET A 79 1.70 6.50 -11.16
C MET A 79 2.14 5.08 -11.50
N ASP A 80 3.29 4.92 -12.12
CA ASP A 80 3.84 3.60 -12.46
C ASP A 80 4.14 2.79 -11.20
N ILE A 81 4.93 3.34 -10.28
CA ILE A 81 5.38 2.63 -9.07
C ILE A 81 4.27 2.52 -8.02
N SER A 82 3.46 3.58 -7.82
CA SER A 82 2.50 3.61 -6.70
C SER A 82 1.09 3.16 -7.06
N CYS A 83 0.79 2.93 -8.36
CA CYS A 83 -0.51 2.48 -8.83
C CYS A 83 -0.41 1.29 -9.78
N PHE A 84 0.24 1.45 -10.95
CA PHE A 84 0.28 0.41 -11.98
C PHE A 84 1.01 -0.85 -11.51
N SER A 85 2.03 -0.73 -10.70
CA SER A 85 2.78 -1.87 -10.15
C SER A 85 1.86 -2.88 -9.45
N PHE A 86 0.78 -2.43 -8.78
CA PHE A 86 -0.20 -3.34 -8.17
C PHE A 86 -0.93 -4.17 -9.24
N THR A 87 -1.38 -3.56 -10.32
CA THR A 87 -2.02 -4.26 -11.44
C THR A 87 -1.04 -5.26 -12.08
N ASN A 88 0.22 -4.85 -12.23
CA ASN A 88 1.27 -5.65 -12.81
C ASN A 88 1.66 -6.87 -11.95
N VAL A 89 1.72 -6.67 -10.63
CA VAL A 89 1.88 -7.75 -9.63
C VAL A 89 0.66 -8.68 -9.62
N ALA A 90 -0.57 -8.13 -9.62
CA ALA A 90 -1.80 -8.90 -9.63
C ALA A 90 -1.87 -9.86 -10.83
N ARG A 91 -1.56 -9.37 -12.03
CA ARG A 91 -1.51 -10.18 -13.25
C ARG A 91 -0.64 -11.43 -13.11
N ARG A 92 0.55 -11.28 -12.50
CA ARG A 92 1.48 -12.39 -12.29
C ARG A 92 1.06 -13.30 -11.14
N ALA A 93 0.63 -12.73 -10.04
CA ALA A 93 0.20 -13.46 -8.85
C ALA A 93 -0.98 -14.38 -9.15
N THR A 94 -1.96 -13.92 -9.92
CA THR A 94 -3.15 -14.69 -10.26
C THR A 94 -2.85 -15.94 -11.08
N ALA A 95 -1.73 -16.00 -11.78
CA ALA A 95 -1.27 -17.23 -12.46
C ALA A 95 -0.88 -18.33 -11.46
N LEU A 96 -0.60 -17.98 -10.21
CA LEU A 96 -0.20 -18.89 -9.12
C LEU A 96 -1.31 -19.07 -8.06
N MET A 97 -2.47 -18.42 -8.20
CA MET A 97 -3.54 -18.44 -7.19
C MET A 97 -4.66 -19.44 -7.44
N GLY A 98 -4.57 -20.31 -8.43
CA GLY A 98 -5.59 -21.34 -8.66
C GLY A 98 -7.04 -20.81 -8.66
N THR A 99 -7.90 -21.37 -7.80
CA THR A 99 -9.33 -21.02 -7.61
C THR A 99 -9.55 -20.30 -6.26
N GLY A 100 -8.97 -19.15 -6.09
CA GLY A 100 -9.14 -18.35 -4.88
C GLY A 100 -7.85 -17.68 -4.44
N GLY A 101 -7.98 -16.72 -3.55
CA GLY A 101 -6.85 -15.97 -3.01
C GLY A 101 -7.23 -14.55 -2.62
N SER A 102 -6.26 -13.80 -2.09
CA SER A 102 -6.45 -12.41 -1.68
C SER A 102 -5.31 -11.53 -2.14
N LEU A 103 -5.64 -10.45 -2.85
CA LEU A 103 -4.72 -9.37 -3.19
C LEU A 103 -5.04 -8.16 -2.33
N ILE A 104 -4.04 -7.64 -1.63
CA ILE A 104 -4.17 -6.51 -0.71
C ILE A 104 -3.15 -5.46 -1.13
N THR A 105 -3.59 -4.21 -1.25
CA THR A 105 -2.67 -3.08 -1.42
C THR A 105 -2.83 -2.06 -0.31
N LEU A 106 -1.83 -1.21 -0.10
CA LEU A 106 -1.90 -0.15 0.91
C LEU A 106 -2.27 1.18 0.25
N SER A 107 -3.39 1.76 0.69
CA SER A 107 -3.84 3.10 0.36
C SER A 107 -3.59 4.08 1.52
N TYR A 108 -4.10 5.27 1.40
CA TYR A 108 -4.06 6.30 2.44
C TYR A 108 -5.19 7.31 2.20
N LEU A 109 -5.67 7.94 3.26
CA LEU A 109 -6.78 8.92 3.25
C LEU A 109 -6.61 10.04 2.21
N GLY A 110 -5.36 10.34 1.81
CA GLY A 110 -5.06 11.29 0.73
C GLY A 110 -5.63 10.93 -0.65
N SER A 111 -6.18 9.73 -0.83
CA SER A 111 -6.93 9.32 -2.04
C SER A 111 -8.29 10.03 -2.17
N VAL A 112 -8.92 10.36 -1.05
CA VAL A 112 -10.27 10.94 -0.98
C VAL A 112 -10.31 12.35 -0.36
N ARG A 113 -9.23 12.76 0.31
CA ARG A 113 -9.11 14.09 0.94
C ARG A 113 -7.77 14.72 0.58
N THR A 114 -7.74 16.05 0.48
CA THR A 114 -6.47 16.76 0.29
C THR A 114 -5.67 16.77 1.58
N ILE A 115 -4.50 16.15 1.52
CA ILE A 115 -3.56 16.12 2.64
C ILE A 115 -2.37 17.03 2.30
N PRO A 116 -1.99 17.98 3.15
CA PRO A 116 -0.82 18.82 2.93
C PRO A 116 0.44 18.00 2.67
N ASN A 117 1.25 18.44 1.71
CA ASN A 117 2.52 17.76 1.34
C ASN A 117 2.34 16.30 0.87
N TYR A 118 1.22 15.97 0.25
CA TYR A 118 0.96 14.65 -0.31
C TYR A 118 0.77 14.69 -1.83
N ASN A 119 0.32 15.80 -2.39
CA ASN A 119 0.25 16.16 -3.82
C ASN A 119 -0.07 14.97 -4.76
N VAL A 120 0.84 14.68 -5.71
CA VAL A 120 0.65 13.63 -6.73
C VAL A 120 0.46 12.23 -6.12
N MET A 121 0.98 11.97 -4.93
CA MET A 121 0.75 10.69 -4.25
C MET A 121 -0.72 10.48 -3.91
N GLY A 122 -1.47 11.55 -3.56
CA GLY A 122 -2.92 11.47 -3.36
C GLY A 122 -3.65 11.02 -4.62
N VAL A 123 -3.26 11.58 -5.76
CA VAL A 123 -3.80 11.19 -7.08
C VAL A 123 -3.47 9.72 -7.39
N ALA A 124 -2.24 9.29 -7.14
CA ALA A 124 -1.85 7.90 -7.34
C ALA A 124 -2.62 6.93 -6.44
N LYS A 125 -2.88 7.31 -5.18
CA LYS A 125 -3.69 6.50 -4.25
C LYS A 125 -5.17 6.44 -4.66
N ALA A 126 -5.73 7.52 -5.20
CA ALA A 126 -7.08 7.50 -5.78
C ALA A 126 -7.18 6.55 -6.99
N ALA A 127 -6.19 6.61 -7.88
CA ALA A 127 -6.09 5.69 -9.01
C ALA A 127 -5.89 4.23 -8.55
N LEU A 128 -5.08 3.99 -7.51
CA LEU A 128 -4.87 2.67 -6.92
C LEU A 128 -6.17 2.09 -6.36
N GLU A 129 -6.98 2.88 -5.65
CA GLU A 129 -8.29 2.45 -5.14
C GLU A 129 -9.29 2.17 -6.27
N ALA A 130 -9.23 2.93 -7.36
CA ALA A 130 -9.99 2.60 -8.56
C ALA A 130 -9.54 1.24 -9.14
N SER A 131 -8.22 1.00 -9.25
CA SER A 131 -7.65 -0.26 -9.73
C SER A 131 -8.08 -1.46 -8.88
N VAL A 132 -8.21 -1.29 -7.56
CA VAL A 132 -8.75 -2.32 -6.65
C VAL A 132 -10.14 -2.78 -7.10
N ARG A 133 -11.04 -1.84 -7.41
CA ARG A 133 -12.41 -2.16 -7.84
C ARG A 133 -12.44 -2.88 -9.20
N TYR A 134 -11.65 -2.41 -10.16
CA TYR A 134 -11.57 -3.07 -11.48
C TYR A 134 -10.96 -4.46 -11.38
N LEU A 135 -9.87 -4.63 -10.62
CA LEU A 135 -9.27 -5.95 -10.40
C LEU A 135 -10.21 -6.90 -9.62
N ALA A 136 -10.99 -6.37 -8.68
CA ALA A 136 -12.00 -7.17 -7.96
C ALA A 136 -13.08 -7.70 -8.90
N ALA A 137 -13.53 -6.88 -9.86
CA ALA A 137 -14.50 -7.30 -10.88
C ALA A 137 -13.89 -8.35 -11.84
N ASP A 138 -12.67 -8.13 -12.30
CA ASP A 138 -11.99 -9.03 -13.23
C ASP A 138 -11.66 -10.40 -12.62
N LEU A 139 -11.25 -10.42 -11.35
CA LEU A 139 -10.71 -11.61 -10.68
C LEU A 139 -11.74 -12.33 -9.81
N GLY A 140 -12.85 -11.66 -9.48
CA GLY A 140 -13.94 -12.23 -8.69
C GLY A 140 -14.50 -13.55 -9.21
N PRO A 141 -14.73 -13.73 -10.54
CA PRO A 141 -15.17 -15.01 -11.09
C PRO A 141 -14.21 -16.20 -10.82
N ARG A 142 -12.95 -15.91 -10.48
CA ARG A 142 -11.95 -16.92 -10.07
C ARG A 142 -11.87 -17.10 -8.56
N GLY A 143 -12.75 -16.47 -7.78
CA GLY A 143 -12.71 -16.50 -6.32
C GLY A 143 -11.57 -15.68 -5.70
N ILE A 144 -10.90 -14.81 -6.46
CA ILE A 144 -9.79 -13.98 -5.98
C ILE A 144 -10.36 -12.65 -5.52
N ARG A 145 -10.15 -12.31 -4.25
CA ARG A 145 -10.58 -11.05 -3.64
C ARG A 145 -9.48 -10.00 -3.77
N VAL A 146 -9.86 -8.76 -3.99
CA VAL A 146 -8.93 -7.64 -4.15
C VAL A 146 -9.40 -6.48 -3.28
N ASN A 147 -8.59 -6.05 -2.33
CA ASN A 147 -8.94 -4.97 -1.40
C ASN A 147 -7.77 -4.01 -1.18
N ALA A 148 -8.09 -2.79 -0.78
CA ALA A 148 -7.12 -1.85 -0.24
C ALA A 148 -7.23 -1.79 1.28
N LEU A 149 -6.10 -1.65 1.97
CA LEU A 149 -6.03 -1.33 3.38
C LEU A 149 -5.53 0.11 3.51
N SER A 150 -6.33 0.98 4.16
CA SER A 150 -6.03 2.40 4.32
C SER A 150 -5.74 2.71 5.80
N PRO A 151 -4.46 2.66 6.21
CA PRO A 151 -4.06 2.98 7.57
C PRO A 151 -4.17 4.48 7.84
N GLY A 152 -4.50 4.85 9.08
CA GLY A 152 -4.33 6.20 9.58
C GLY A 152 -2.85 6.58 9.77
N PRO A 153 -2.59 7.79 10.24
CA PRO A 153 -1.22 8.24 10.49
C PRO A 153 -0.51 7.33 11.49
N MET A 154 0.62 6.75 11.08
CA MET A 154 1.48 5.94 11.94
C MET A 154 2.96 6.19 11.68
N ARG A 155 3.79 5.95 12.70
CA ARG A 155 5.24 6.19 12.63
C ARG A 155 5.93 5.14 11.78
N THR A 156 6.06 5.41 10.49
CA THR A 156 6.79 4.56 9.53
C THR A 156 7.85 5.39 8.80
N LEU A 157 8.76 4.71 8.10
CA LEU A 157 9.73 5.40 7.23
C LEU A 157 9.02 6.23 6.15
N ALA A 158 7.98 5.68 5.53
CA ALA A 158 7.16 6.39 4.56
C ALA A 158 6.44 7.60 5.18
N GLY A 159 5.83 7.43 6.37
CA GLY A 159 5.19 8.51 7.10
C GLY A 159 6.16 9.60 7.53
N SER A 160 7.41 9.27 7.85
CA SER A 160 8.44 10.25 8.22
C SER A 160 8.95 11.08 7.03
N ALA A 161 8.73 10.63 5.80
CA ALA A 161 9.08 11.36 4.59
C ALA A 161 8.05 12.48 4.26
N ILE A 162 6.85 12.43 4.84
CA ILE A 162 5.85 13.47 4.73
C ILE A 162 6.27 14.64 5.62
N ALA A 163 6.33 15.85 5.08
CA ALA A 163 6.63 17.03 5.88
C ALA A 163 5.55 17.21 6.96
N ASP A 164 5.99 17.70 8.13
CA ASP A 164 5.11 17.93 9.29
C ASP A 164 4.46 16.68 9.89
N ALA A 165 5.05 15.49 9.70
CA ALA A 165 4.56 14.24 10.27
C ALA A 165 4.24 14.34 11.78
N ARG A 166 5.01 15.11 12.55
CA ARG A 166 4.75 15.34 13.99
C ARG A 166 3.42 16.05 14.25
N TYR A 167 3.07 17.01 13.38
CA TYR A 167 1.79 17.71 13.45
C TYR A 167 0.64 16.74 13.15
N VAL A 168 0.76 15.95 12.09
CA VAL A 168 -0.26 14.96 11.70
C VAL A 168 -0.49 13.93 12.81
N TYR A 169 0.56 13.42 13.45
CA TYR A 169 0.43 12.46 14.57
C TYR A 169 -0.25 13.08 15.80
N ARG A 170 0.11 14.31 16.14
CA ARG A 170 -0.50 15.02 17.28
C ARG A 170 -1.96 15.38 16.99
N TYR A 171 -2.25 15.82 15.79
CA TYR A 171 -3.61 16.10 15.35
C TYR A 171 -4.47 14.83 15.43
N SER A 172 -3.98 13.72 14.89
CA SER A 172 -4.68 12.43 14.94
C SER A 172 -4.93 11.96 16.39
N GLU A 173 -3.93 12.06 17.25
CA GLU A 173 -4.04 11.69 18.67
C GLU A 173 -5.11 12.54 19.40
N ASN A 174 -5.12 13.85 19.16
CA ASN A 174 -6.05 14.77 19.85
C ASN A 174 -7.47 14.71 19.33
N ASN A 175 -7.68 14.30 18.08
CA ASN A 175 -8.99 14.33 17.42
C ASN A 175 -9.56 12.93 17.17
N SER A 176 -8.82 11.86 17.47
CA SER A 176 -9.36 10.51 17.32
C SER A 176 -10.28 10.16 18.49
N PRO A 177 -11.42 9.45 18.25
CA PRO A 177 -12.33 9.01 19.32
C PRO A 177 -11.65 8.18 20.42
N LEU A 178 -10.59 7.42 20.08
CA LEU A 178 -9.83 6.63 21.04
C LEU A 178 -8.66 7.40 21.69
N ALA A 179 -8.51 8.70 21.39
CA ALA A 179 -7.49 9.61 21.93
C ALA A 179 -6.05 9.05 21.82
N ARG A 180 -5.75 8.37 20.72
CA ARG A 180 -4.42 7.83 20.41
C ARG A 180 -4.21 7.66 18.91
N ASN A 181 -2.98 7.41 18.51
CA ASN A 181 -2.67 6.95 17.15
C ASN A 181 -2.87 5.45 17.01
N ILE A 182 -3.01 4.97 15.76
CA ILE A 182 -3.02 3.54 15.45
C ILE A 182 -1.64 2.93 15.63
N GLU A 183 -1.60 1.64 15.88
CA GLU A 183 -0.38 0.85 15.99
C GLU A 183 -0.17 -0.04 14.76
N ASN A 184 1.08 -0.34 14.43
CA ASN A 184 1.42 -1.23 13.31
C ASN A 184 0.74 -2.60 13.42
N ARG A 185 0.55 -3.10 14.64
CA ARG A 185 -0.12 -4.36 14.91
C ARG A 185 -1.58 -4.33 14.46
N GLU A 186 -2.30 -3.24 14.71
CA GLU A 186 -3.72 -3.10 14.33
C GLU A 186 -3.89 -3.14 12.81
N VAL A 187 -2.93 -2.56 12.08
CA VAL A 187 -2.87 -2.65 10.62
C VAL A 187 -2.55 -4.08 10.16
N GLY A 188 -1.64 -4.75 10.86
CA GLY A 188 -1.31 -6.16 10.63
C GLY A 188 -2.51 -7.08 10.85
N ASP A 189 -3.25 -6.89 11.93
CA ASP A 189 -4.45 -7.69 12.26
C ASP A 189 -5.54 -7.51 11.18
N ALA A 190 -5.76 -6.29 10.70
CA ALA A 190 -6.66 -6.03 9.57
C ALA A 190 -6.13 -6.65 8.25
N GLY A 191 -4.82 -6.64 8.05
CA GLY A 191 -4.19 -7.34 6.93
C GLY A 191 -4.43 -8.85 6.99
N ILE A 192 -4.32 -9.46 8.15
CA ILE A 192 -4.64 -10.90 8.36
C ILE A 192 -6.12 -11.16 8.09
N PHE A 193 -7.02 -10.31 8.56
CA PHE A 193 -8.44 -10.40 8.24
C PHE A 193 -8.66 -10.43 6.74
N LEU A 194 -8.12 -9.46 5.99
CA LEU A 194 -8.27 -9.38 4.53
C LEU A 194 -7.59 -10.54 3.79
N ALA A 195 -6.48 -11.06 4.29
CA ALA A 195 -5.77 -12.21 3.69
C ALA A 195 -6.50 -13.54 3.91
N SER A 196 -7.25 -13.66 5.00
CA SER A 196 -7.86 -14.91 5.45
C SER A 196 -9.31 -15.09 4.95
N ASN A 197 -9.87 -16.29 5.17
CA ASN A 197 -11.26 -16.60 4.88
C ASN A 197 -12.28 -15.85 5.76
N LEU A 198 -11.82 -15.17 6.83
CA LEU A 198 -12.69 -14.31 7.64
C LEU A 198 -13.31 -13.17 6.83
N SER A 199 -12.66 -12.75 5.75
CA SER A 199 -13.13 -11.73 4.81
C SER A 199 -13.64 -12.32 3.48
N SER A 200 -14.16 -13.55 3.48
CA SER A 200 -14.61 -14.24 2.26
C SER A 200 -15.68 -13.49 1.46
N GLY A 201 -16.48 -12.65 2.13
CA GLY A 201 -17.48 -11.78 1.50
C GLY A 201 -16.99 -10.36 1.19
N VAL A 202 -15.68 -10.06 1.31
CA VAL A 202 -15.12 -8.71 1.16
C VAL A 202 -14.22 -8.64 -0.06
N THR A 203 -14.63 -7.88 -1.08
CA THR A 203 -13.81 -7.60 -2.26
C THR A 203 -14.17 -6.24 -2.87
N GLY A 204 -13.19 -5.57 -3.48
CA GLY A 204 -13.37 -4.23 -4.05
C GLY A 204 -13.44 -3.11 -3.02
N GLU A 205 -13.13 -3.40 -1.75
CA GLU A 205 -13.26 -2.48 -0.63
C GLU A 205 -11.94 -1.73 -0.35
N VAL A 206 -12.10 -0.50 0.17
CA VAL A 206 -11.06 0.25 0.87
C VAL A 206 -11.34 0.14 2.36
N HIS A 207 -10.61 -0.72 3.04
CA HIS A 207 -10.79 -0.98 4.46
C HIS A 207 -9.93 -0.02 5.30
N TYR A 208 -10.60 0.85 6.05
CA TYR A 208 -9.92 1.84 6.87
C TYR A 208 -9.53 1.27 8.25
N VAL A 209 -8.25 1.41 8.58
CA VAL A 209 -7.73 1.22 9.94
C VAL A 209 -7.22 2.58 10.42
N CYS A 210 -8.18 3.45 10.76
CA CYS A 210 -7.88 4.84 11.05
C CYS A 210 -8.81 5.35 12.16
N LEU A 211 -8.24 5.72 13.29
CA LEU A 211 -9.00 6.20 14.44
C LEU A 211 -9.60 7.60 14.21
N LEU A 212 -9.16 8.31 13.18
CA LEU A 212 -9.58 9.67 12.87
C LEU A 212 -10.68 9.74 11.79
N TYR A 213 -10.87 8.68 11.01
CA TYR A 213 -11.76 8.70 9.84
C TYR A 213 -13.25 8.94 10.19
N THR A 214 -13.67 8.52 11.37
CA THR A 214 -15.07 8.62 11.82
C THR A 214 -15.45 10.00 12.37
N SER A 215 -14.48 10.84 12.72
CA SER A 215 -14.70 12.24 13.04
C SER A 215 -14.66 13.01 11.73
N ASP A 216 -15.78 13.59 11.34
CA ASP A 216 -15.88 14.44 10.17
C ASP A 216 -15.10 15.73 10.45
N ALA A 217 -13.81 15.70 10.14
CA ALA A 217 -12.96 16.89 10.26
C ALA A 217 -13.34 17.99 9.22
N ALA A 218 -14.46 17.80 8.52
CA ALA A 218 -15.00 18.77 7.57
C ALA A 218 -15.94 19.79 8.21
N ASP A 219 -16.37 19.56 9.46
CA ASP A 219 -17.26 20.50 10.18
C ASP A 219 -16.51 21.47 11.11
N ASP A 220 -15.20 21.38 11.19
CA ASP A 220 -14.43 22.41 11.87
C ASP A 220 -14.15 23.58 10.89
N ASP A 221 -15.19 24.38 10.64
CA ASP A 221 -15.04 25.76 10.22
C ASP A 221 -14.26 26.53 11.30
N VAL A 222 -12.95 26.75 11.05
CA VAL A 222 -12.20 27.88 11.59
C VAL A 222 -11.28 28.44 10.51
#